data_58c9bb85cb39fb403bb5d618262da581
#
_entry.id   58c9bb85cb39fb403bb5d618262da581
#
_cell.length_a   1.000
_cell.length_b   1.000
_cell.length_c   1.000
_cell.angle_alpha   90.00
_cell.angle_beta   90.00
_cell.angle_gamma   90.00
#
_symmetry.space_group_name_H-M   'P 1'
#
loop_
_entity.id
_entity.type
_entity.pdbx_description
1 polymer ?
#
loop_
_entity_poly.entity_id
_entity_poly.type
_entity_poly.pdbx_seq_one_letter_code
_entity_poly.pdbx_strand_id
1 'polypeptide(L)'
;CQQYREERFCQSVKKYAAFFRDYAARHHFVVDGVNVGWLVADYAHPGGNKKTHVSLNHQLAEINFLLNLYLQEGNPTDRELAEIMLNGVVNLGAKWVAPNGDLHYARFPDGSFGRTDYPYLTYNDLRETQRLYRAVYGRDEPVLDQLIRSKRAWMNANGVVNPFPEIGRASCRERV
;
A
#
# COMPACT_ATOMS: atom_id res chain seq x y z
N CYS A 1 12.91 -10.23 -9.16
CA CYS A 1 13.31 -11.54 -9.73
C CYS A 1 13.73 -11.40 -11.18
N GLN A 2 12.89 -10.93 -12.10
CA GLN A 2 13.22 -10.78 -13.53
C GLN A 2 14.36 -9.81 -13.80
N GLN A 3 14.49 -8.75 -13.01
CA GLN A 3 15.51 -7.72 -13.22
C GLN A 3 16.94 -8.21 -12.95
N TYR A 4 17.11 -9.09 -11.97
CA TYR A 4 18.43 -9.57 -11.56
C TYR A 4 18.72 -11.02 -11.98
N ARG A 5 17.71 -11.76 -12.48
CA ARG A 5 17.81 -13.19 -12.91
C ARG A 5 18.51 -14.12 -11.92
N GLU A 6 18.55 -13.75 -10.64
CA GLU A 6 19.16 -14.56 -9.60
C GLU A 6 18.10 -15.39 -8.88
N GLU A 7 18.21 -16.70 -8.97
CA GLU A 7 17.27 -17.67 -8.41
C GLU A 7 17.01 -17.44 -6.90
N ARG A 8 18.05 -17.08 -6.13
CA ARG A 8 17.91 -16.79 -4.69
C ARG A 8 16.92 -15.66 -4.40
N PHE A 9 16.88 -14.59 -5.23
CA PHE A 9 15.92 -13.49 -5.06
C PHE A 9 14.51 -13.95 -5.42
N CYS A 10 14.37 -14.78 -6.46
CA CYS A 10 13.08 -15.34 -6.86
C CYS A 10 12.50 -16.23 -5.76
N GLN A 11 13.33 -17.06 -5.15
CA GLN A 11 12.93 -17.91 -4.02
C GLN A 11 12.53 -17.06 -2.79
N SER A 12 13.26 -15.98 -2.51
CA SER A 12 12.94 -15.07 -1.40
C SER A 12 11.59 -14.39 -1.60
N VAL A 13 11.30 -13.92 -2.83
CA VAL A 13 10.00 -13.33 -3.19
C VAL A 13 8.87 -14.34 -2.98
N LYS A 14 9.02 -15.58 -3.47
CA LYS A 14 8.01 -16.63 -3.31
C LYS A 14 7.76 -16.99 -1.84
N LYS A 15 8.82 -17.10 -1.04
CA LYS A 15 8.72 -17.36 0.41
C LYS A 15 8.00 -16.22 1.11
N TYR A 16 8.34 -14.98 0.79
CA TYR A 16 7.69 -13.81 1.37
C TYR A 16 6.21 -13.74 0.98
N ALA A 17 5.87 -13.95 -0.28
CA ALA A 17 4.49 -13.98 -0.75
C ALA A 17 3.64 -15.03 -0.02
N ALA A 18 4.17 -16.24 0.13
CA ALA A 18 3.48 -17.30 0.87
C ALA A 18 3.28 -16.93 2.35
N PHE A 19 4.33 -16.42 2.99
CA PHE A 19 4.26 -15.92 4.36
C PHE A 19 3.23 -14.80 4.51
N PHE A 20 3.27 -13.80 3.61
CA PHE A 20 2.41 -12.62 3.72
C PHE A 20 0.93 -12.96 3.51
N ARG A 21 0.59 -13.87 2.59
CA ARG A 21 -0.81 -14.34 2.41
C ARG A 21 -1.35 -14.96 3.69
N ASP A 22 -0.58 -15.83 4.31
CA ASP A 22 -0.94 -16.48 5.58
C ASP A 22 -1.00 -15.48 6.75
N TYR A 23 -0.07 -14.55 6.80
CA TYR A 23 -0.03 -13.47 7.78
C TYR A 23 -1.25 -12.54 7.67
N ALA A 24 -1.55 -12.04 6.48
CA ALA A 24 -2.67 -11.14 6.22
C ALA A 24 -4.02 -11.80 6.57
N ALA A 25 -4.18 -13.08 6.26
CA ALA A 25 -5.39 -13.83 6.59
C ALA A 25 -5.65 -13.91 8.11
N ARG A 26 -4.61 -13.89 8.94
CA ARG A 26 -4.70 -14.01 10.40
C ARG A 26 -4.61 -12.69 11.17
N HIS A 27 -3.98 -11.66 10.59
CA HIS A 27 -3.60 -10.44 11.30
C HIS A 27 -4.16 -9.17 10.64
N HIS A 28 -5.45 -9.16 10.31
CA HIS A 28 -6.10 -7.99 9.75
C HIS A 28 -7.25 -7.46 10.62
N PHE A 29 -7.63 -6.22 10.37
CA PHE A 29 -8.88 -5.61 10.80
C PHE A 29 -9.83 -5.59 9.63
N VAL A 30 -11.06 -6.02 9.84
CA VAL A 30 -12.13 -5.87 8.85
C VAL A 30 -12.59 -4.41 8.82
N VAL A 31 -12.76 -3.86 7.64
CA VAL A 31 -13.31 -2.53 7.40
C VAL A 31 -14.52 -2.68 6.48
N ASP A 32 -15.70 -2.40 7.01
CA ASP A 32 -16.93 -2.47 6.26
C ASP A 32 -17.05 -1.31 5.26
N GLY A 33 -17.68 -1.58 4.12
CA GLY A 33 -17.92 -0.64 3.04
C GLY A 33 -18.75 -1.27 1.93
N VAL A 34 -18.68 -0.73 0.72
CA VAL A 34 -19.35 -1.34 -0.46
C VAL A 34 -18.86 -2.77 -0.66
N ASN A 35 -17.55 -2.98 -0.56
CA ASN A 35 -16.92 -4.28 -0.47
C ASN A 35 -16.17 -4.37 0.85
N VAL A 36 -16.12 -5.56 1.42
CA VAL A 36 -15.32 -5.81 2.64
C VAL A 36 -13.85 -5.51 2.33
N GLY A 37 -13.20 -4.78 3.23
CA GLY A 37 -11.79 -4.46 3.14
C GLY A 37 -11.00 -4.94 4.34
N TRP A 38 -9.69 -5.16 4.16
CA TRP A 38 -8.76 -5.55 5.20
C TRP A 38 -7.67 -4.49 5.40
N LEU A 39 -7.39 -4.20 6.66
CA LEU A 39 -6.18 -3.48 7.06
C LEU A 39 -5.29 -4.46 7.83
N VAL A 40 -4.14 -4.78 7.26
CA VAL A 40 -3.21 -5.77 7.83
C VAL A 40 -2.33 -5.11 8.87
N ALA A 41 -2.26 -5.69 10.07
CA ALA A 41 -1.44 -5.16 11.16
C ALA A 41 0.04 -5.17 10.79
N ASP A 42 0.77 -4.07 11.10
CA ASP A 42 2.18 -3.90 10.70
C ASP A 42 3.11 -4.96 11.31
N TYR A 43 2.80 -5.44 12.51
CA TYR A 43 3.66 -6.36 13.24
C TYR A 43 2.87 -7.49 13.89
N ALA A 44 3.45 -8.70 13.87
CA ALA A 44 3.00 -9.79 14.70
C ALA A 44 3.56 -9.63 16.13
N HIS A 45 2.71 -9.82 17.14
CA HIS A 45 3.17 -9.89 18.51
C HIS A 45 3.62 -11.32 18.83
N PRO A 46 4.77 -11.54 19.50
CA PRO A 46 5.22 -12.89 19.85
C PRO A 46 4.20 -13.70 20.67
N GLY A 47 3.36 -13.05 21.48
CA GLY A 47 2.25 -13.66 22.21
C GLY A 47 0.99 -13.94 21.39
N GLY A 48 1.02 -13.74 20.07
CA GLY A 48 0.05 -14.24 19.08
C GLY A 48 -1.26 -13.48 18.93
N ASN A 49 -1.77 -12.75 19.92
CA ASN A 49 -3.16 -12.30 19.90
C ASN A 49 -3.35 -10.77 19.91
N LYS A 50 -2.29 -9.99 20.01
CA LYS A 50 -2.40 -8.53 20.08
C LYS A 50 -2.15 -7.92 18.71
N LYS A 51 -3.19 -7.43 18.06
CA LYS A 51 -3.06 -6.66 16.82
C LYS A 51 -2.35 -5.33 17.09
N THR A 52 -1.41 -4.97 16.24
CA THR A 52 -0.73 -3.68 16.26
C THR A 52 -1.49 -2.66 15.40
N HIS A 53 -0.97 -1.45 15.29
CA HIS A 53 -1.50 -0.47 14.34
C HIS A 53 -1.28 -0.92 12.89
N VAL A 54 -1.96 -0.24 11.98
CA VAL A 54 -1.76 -0.35 10.52
C VAL A 54 -1.25 1.00 10.04
N SER A 55 -0.04 1.07 9.51
CA SER A 55 0.44 2.27 8.84
C SER A 55 0.04 2.28 7.36
N LEU A 56 -0.34 3.45 6.86
CA LEU A 56 -0.83 3.57 5.50
C LEU A 56 0.24 3.21 4.47
N ASN A 57 1.49 3.64 4.70
CA ASN A 57 2.59 3.33 3.80
C ASN A 57 2.91 1.82 3.73
N HIS A 58 2.89 1.09 4.85
CA HIS A 58 3.09 -0.36 4.82
C HIS A 58 1.93 -1.06 4.10
N GLN A 59 0.69 -0.67 4.39
CA GLN A 59 -0.49 -1.22 3.71
C GLN A 59 -0.38 -1.05 2.18
N LEU A 60 0.01 0.15 1.72
CA LEU A 60 0.21 0.44 0.30
C LEU A 60 1.41 -0.32 -0.30
N ALA A 61 2.52 -0.42 0.43
CA ALA A 61 3.70 -1.16 -0.02
C ALA A 61 3.38 -2.64 -0.26
N GLU A 62 2.59 -3.27 0.63
CA GLU A 62 2.17 -4.66 0.47
C GLU A 62 1.16 -4.83 -0.67
N ILE A 63 0.24 -3.89 -0.86
CA ILE A 63 -0.64 -3.86 -2.04
C ILE A 63 0.20 -3.77 -3.32
N ASN A 64 1.19 -2.88 -3.36
CA ASN A 64 2.10 -2.70 -4.48
C ASN A 64 2.89 -3.98 -4.78
N PHE A 65 3.38 -4.65 -3.74
CA PHE A 65 4.05 -5.94 -3.86
C PHE A 65 3.15 -7.00 -4.51
N LEU A 66 1.92 -7.17 -4.02
CA LEU A 66 0.97 -8.16 -4.52
C LEU A 66 0.52 -7.87 -5.95
N LEU A 67 0.23 -6.60 -6.29
CA LEU A 67 -0.15 -6.22 -7.65
C LEU A 67 0.99 -6.42 -8.65
N ASN A 68 2.23 -6.08 -8.26
CA ASN A 68 3.41 -6.36 -9.08
C ASN A 68 3.60 -7.86 -9.29
N LEU A 69 3.40 -8.66 -8.24
CA LEU A 69 3.52 -10.12 -8.34
C LEU A 69 2.45 -10.69 -9.27
N TYR A 70 1.21 -10.22 -9.15
CA TYR A 70 0.13 -10.59 -10.07
C TYR A 70 0.45 -10.23 -11.53
N LEU A 71 0.95 -9.04 -11.79
CA LEU A 71 1.33 -8.61 -13.16
C LEU A 71 2.47 -9.45 -13.76
N GLN A 72 3.31 -10.04 -12.91
CA GLN A 72 4.45 -10.87 -13.33
C GLN A 72 4.09 -12.35 -13.49
N GLU A 73 3.33 -12.91 -12.54
CA GLU A 73 3.09 -14.35 -12.43
C GLU A 73 1.66 -14.76 -12.76
N GLY A 74 0.71 -13.81 -12.81
CA GLY A 74 -0.69 -14.05 -13.14
C GLY A 74 -1.48 -14.77 -12.05
N ASN A 75 -0.94 -14.89 -10.82
CA ASN A 75 -1.61 -15.60 -9.74
C ASN A 75 -2.83 -14.81 -9.22
N PRO A 76 -4.08 -15.30 -9.39
CA PRO A 76 -5.28 -14.57 -8.99
C PRO A 76 -5.36 -14.31 -7.49
N THR A 77 -4.80 -15.19 -6.65
CA THR A 77 -4.80 -15.01 -5.19
C THR A 77 -4.09 -13.74 -4.75
N ASP A 78 -3.03 -13.34 -5.47
CA ASP A 78 -2.31 -12.10 -5.16
C ASP A 78 -3.14 -10.86 -5.48
N ARG A 79 -3.85 -10.89 -6.63
CA ARG A 79 -4.79 -9.82 -6.99
C ARG A 79 -5.94 -9.71 -6.01
N GLU A 80 -6.55 -10.84 -5.63
CA GLU A 80 -7.67 -10.88 -4.68
C GLU A 80 -7.28 -10.35 -3.30
N LEU A 81 -6.09 -10.72 -2.80
CA LEU A 81 -5.58 -10.19 -1.55
C LEU A 81 -5.27 -8.69 -1.66
N ALA A 82 -4.64 -8.24 -2.74
CA ALA A 82 -4.39 -6.82 -2.99
C ALA A 82 -5.70 -6.03 -3.03
N GLU A 83 -6.74 -6.55 -3.69
CA GLU A 83 -8.06 -5.91 -3.80
C GLU A 83 -8.75 -5.78 -2.44
N ILE A 84 -8.81 -6.84 -1.64
CA ILE A 84 -9.42 -6.76 -0.31
C ILE A 84 -8.64 -5.82 0.62
N MET A 85 -7.31 -5.77 0.50
CA MET A 85 -6.47 -4.82 1.24
C MET A 85 -6.70 -3.38 0.76
N LEU A 86 -6.82 -3.14 -0.53
CA LEU A 86 -7.13 -1.83 -1.09
C LEU A 86 -8.53 -1.36 -0.67
N ASN A 87 -9.53 -2.24 -0.67
CA ASN A 87 -10.86 -1.93 -0.15
C ASN A 87 -10.79 -1.43 1.30
N GLY A 88 -9.88 -1.94 2.14
CA GLY A 88 -9.65 -1.43 3.49
C GLY A 88 -9.21 0.03 3.51
N VAL A 89 -8.35 0.44 2.59
CA VAL A 89 -7.91 1.83 2.43
C VAL A 89 -9.06 2.70 1.90
N VAL A 90 -9.73 2.23 0.85
CA VAL A 90 -10.81 2.95 0.15
C VAL A 90 -12.03 3.18 1.06
N ASN A 91 -12.43 2.18 1.84
CA ASN A 91 -13.58 2.29 2.75
C ASN A 91 -13.36 3.33 3.87
N LEU A 92 -12.13 3.61 4.23
CA LEU A 92 -11.80 4.67 5.18
C LEU A 92 -11.66 6.04 4.50
N GLY A 93 -11.24 6.08 3.25
CA GLY A 93 -11.25 7.27 2.41
C GLY A 93 -10.64 8.50 3.08
N ALA A 94 -11.45 9.57 3.17
CA ALA A 94 -11.02 10.84 3.76
C ALA A 94 -10.62 10.76 5.24
N LYS A 95 -10.94 9.70 5.96
CA LYS A 95 -10.47 9.52 7.36
C LYS A 95 -8.95 9.37 7.47
N TRP A 96 -8.28 9.05 6.37
CA TRP A 96 -6.81 9.07 6.33
C TRP A 96 -6.23 10.49 6.31
N VAL A 97 -7.04 11.52 6.02
CA VAL A 97 -6.57 12.91 5.95
C VAL A 97 -6.65 13.55 7.34
N ALA A 98 -5.51 14.03 7.82
CA ALA A 98 -5.41 14.77 9.07
C ALA A 98 -5.99 16.20 8.93
N PRO A 99 -6.38 16.86 10.02
CA PRO A 99 -6.96 18.20 9.98
C PRO A 99 -6.08 19.28 9.31
N ASN A 100 -4.77 19.09 9.28
CA ASN A 100 -3.82 19.98 8.61
C ASN A 100 -3.63 19.69 7.10
N GLY A 101 -4.39 18.73 6.54
CA GLY A 101 -4.30 18.32 5.15
C GLY A 101 -3.21 17.28 4.84
N ASP A 102 -2.37 16.93 5.83
CA ASP A 102 -1.45 15.78 5.72
C ASP A 102 -2.23 14.47 5.81
N LEU A 103 -1.54 13.34 5.73
CA LEU A 103 -2.12 12.04 6.01
C LEU A 103 -1.79 11.62 7.45
N HIS A 104 -2.70 10.84 8.04
CA HIS A 104 -2.38 10.09 9.24
C HIS A 104 -1.43 8.95 8.90
N TYR A 105 -0.34 8.82 9.67
CA TYR A 105 0.57 7.69 9.53
C TYR A 105 -0.12 6.36 9.77
N ALA A 106 -0.95 6.27 10.83
CA ALA A 106 -1.50 5.00 11.28
C ALA A 106 -2.97 5.08 11.72
N ARG A 107 -3.65 3.96 11.53
CA ARG A 107 -4.89 3.59 12.22
C ARG A 107 -4.56 2.59 13.34
N PHE A 108 -5.04 2.90 14.55
CA PHE A 108 -4.82 2.07 15.74
C PHE A 108 -5.90 1.00 15.90
N PRO A 109 -5.66 -0.03 16.77
CA PRO A 109 -6.62 -1.11 17.00
C PRO A 109 -8.00 -0.65 17.50
N ASP A 110 -8.07 0.47 18.23
CA ASP A 110 -9.31 1.09 18.69
C ASP A 110 -10.07 1.86 17.62
N GLY A 111 -9.55 1.90 16.40
CA GLY A 111 -10.14 2.61 15.27
C GLY A 111 -9.74 4.06 15.15
N SER A 112 -9.01 4.63 16.09
CA SER A 112 -8.49 6.00 16.02
C SER A 112 -7.38 6.13 14.98
N PHE A 113 -7.18 7.36 14.50
CA PHE A 113 -6.10 7.73 13.57
C PHE A 113 -5.11 8.64 14.28
N GLY A 114 -3.84 8.58 13.88
CA GLY A 114 -2.83 9.46 14.46
C GLY A 114 -1.45 9.28 13.88
N ARG A 115 -0.52 9.98 14.54
CA ARG A 115 0.88 10.17 14.18
C ARG A 115 1.07 10.93 12.87
N THR A 116 2.17 11.68 12.81
CA THR A 116 2.60 12.41 11.63
C THR A 116 3.11 11.41 10.59
N ASP A 117 2.65 11.56 9.38
CA ASP A 117 3.10 10.76 8.24
C ASP A 117 4.51 11.16 7.78
N TYR A 118 5.15 10.28 7.04
CA TYR A 118 6.42 10.58 6.38
C TYR A 118 6.28 11.75 5.40
N PRO A 119 7.30 12.59 5.24
CA PRO A 119 7.20 13.76 4.39
C PRO A 119 6.74 13.46 2.97
N TYR A 120 7.26 12.43 2.32
CA TYR A 120 6.94 12.08 0.91
C TYR A 120 6.79 10.57 0.65
N LEU A 121 7.14 9.69 1.61
CA LEU A 121 7.13 8.23 1.38
C LEU A 121 5.74 7.74 1.00
N THR A 122 4.75 8.00 1.84
CA THR A 122 3.35 7.58 1.59
C THR A 122 2.78 8.19 0.31
N TYR A 123 3.20 9.41 -0.06
CA TYR A 123 2.85 10.00 -1.34
C TYR A 123 3.36 9.17 -2.53
N ASN A 124 4.60 8.69 -2.46
CA ASN A 124 5.18 7.84 -3.48
C ASN A 124 4.48 6.48 -3.56
N ASP A 125 4.19 5.88 -2.39
CA ASP A 125 3.48 4.60 -2.31
C ASP A 125 2.06 4.71 -2.91
N LEU A 126 1.32 5.77 -2.60
CA LEU A 126 0.00 6.05 -3.20
C LEU A 126 0.07 6.18 -4.73
N ARG A 127 1.06 6.89 -5.25
CA ARG A 127 1.24 7.05 -6.70
C ARG A 127 1.56 5.73 -7.39
N GLU A 128 2.39 4.91 -6.75
CA GLU A 128 2.71 3.58 -7.26
C GLU A 128 1.49 2.66 -7.21
N THR A 129 0.72 2.70 -6.11
CA THR A 129 -0.53 1.95 -6.00
C THR A 129 -1.50 2.34 -7.11
N GLN A 130 -1.68 3.65 -7.37
CA GLN A 130 -2.55 4.13 -8.45
C GLN A 130 -2.07 3.67 -9.83
N ARG A 131 -0.77 3.72 -10.08
CA ARG A 131 -0.17 3.23 -11.33
C ARG A 131 -0.44 1.73 -11.54
N LEU A 132 -0.23 0.92 -10.51
CA LEU A 132 -0.46 -0.52 -10.54
C LEU A 132 -1.95 -0.85 -10.66
N TYR A 133 -2.80 -0.14 -9.93
CA TYR A 133 -4.24 -0.28 -10.03
C TYR A 133 -4.73 -0.04 -11.47
N ARG A 134 -4.27 1.05 -12.10
CA ARG A 134 -4.58 1.33 -13.50
C ARG A 134 -4.07 0.22 -14.43
N ALA A 135 -2.89 -0.33 -14.19
CA ALA A 135 -2.34 -1.40 -15.00
C ALA A 135 -3.16 -2.70 -14.90
N VAL A 136 -3.74 -2.98 -13.74
CA VAL A 136 -4.54 -4.21 -13.48
C VAL A 136 -6.00 -4.03 -13.89
N TYR A 137 -6.61 -2.86 -13.58
CA TYR A 137 -8.07 -2.66 -13.72
C TYR A 137 -8.46 -1.70 -14.87
N GLY A 138 -7.49 -1.08 -15.57
CA GLY A 138 -7.73 -0.19 -16.71
C GLY A 138 -8.32 1.18 -16.35
N ARG A 139 -8.39 1.52 -15.06
CA ARG A 139 -8.97 2.78 -14.56
C ARG A 139 -8.26 3.24 -13.30
N ASP A 140 -8.48 4.50 -12.92
CA ASP A 140 -8.00 5.05 -11.65
C ASP A 140 -8.98 4.75 -10.50
N GLU A 141 -8.42 4.65 -9.28
CA GLU A 141 -9.19 4.59 -8.05
C GLU A 141 -9.38 6.01 -7.48
N PRO A 142 -10.62 6.52 -7.42
CA PRO A 142 -10.86 7.92 -7.04
C PRO A 142 -10.38 8.29 -5.63
N VAL A 143 -10.43 7.36 -4.68
CA VAL A 143 -9.98 7.59 -3.30
C VAL A 143 -8.46 7.74 -3.24
N LEU A 144 -7.72 6.93 -4.00
CA LEU A 144 -6.26 7.10 -4.09
C LEU A 144 -5.91 8.47 -4.67
N ASP A 145 -6.62 8.93 -5.71
CA ASP A 145 -6.44 10.27 -6.27
C ASP A 145 -6.72 11.37 -5.25
N GLN A 146 -7.75 11.22 -4.42
CA GLN A 146 -8.05 12.16 -3.35
C GLN A 146 -6.90 12.24 -2.34
N LEU A 147 -6.39 11.10 -1.87
CA LEU A 147 -5.28 11.04 -0.91
C LEU A 147 -3.99 11.62 -1.50
N ILE A 148 -3.69 11.31 -2.76
CA ILE A 148 -2.55 11.87 -3.50
C ILE A 148 -2.65 13.40 -3.57
N ARG A 149 -3.82 13.94 -3.91
CA ARG A 149 -4.03 15.41 -3.99
C ARG A 149 -3.87 16.07 -2.63
N SER A 150 -4.43 15.49 -1.56
CA SER A 150 -4.31 16.03 -0.20
C SER A 150 -2.84 16.08 0.23
N LYS A 151 -2.13 14.96 0.13
CA LYS A 151 -0.71 14.88 0.49
C LYS A 151 0.16 15.83 -0.32
N ARG A 152 -0.06 15.93 -1.64
CA ARG A 152 0.66 16.86 -2.50
C ARG A 152 0.43 18.32 -2.09
N ALA A 153 -0.82 18.69 -1.79
CA ALA A 153 -1.14 20.05 -1.35
C ALA A 153 -0.42 20.40 -0.03
N TRP A 154 -0.44 19.48 0.93
CA TRP A 154 0.29 19.63 2.18
C TRP A 154 1.80 19.75 1.97
N MET A 155 2.39 18.88 1.13
CA MET A 155 3.82 18.94 0.80
C MET A 155 4.21 20.31 0.22
N ASN A 156 3.43 20.82 -0.73
CA ASN A 156 3.67 22.12 -1.36
C ASN A 156 3.58 23.25 -0.34
N ALA A 157 2.56 23.23 0.52
CA ALA A 157 2.36 24.26 1.55
C ALA A 157 3.47 24.26 2.63
N ASN A 158 4.12 23.13 2.83
CA ASN A 158 5.19 22.96 3.85
C ASN A 158 6.61 22.91 3.26
N GLY A 159 6.78 23.19 1.97
CA GLY A 159 8.09 23.20 1.32
C GLY A 159 8.78 21.84 1.26
N VAL A 160 8.01 20.75 1.32
CA VAL A 160 8.58 19.40 1.27
C VAL A 160 8.99 19.05 -0.16
N VAL A 161 10.27 18.80 -0.35
CA VAL A 161 10.84 18.35 -1.62
C VAL A 161 10.86 16.83 -1.65
N ASN A 162 10.26 16.23 -2.69
CA ASN A 162 10.39 14.81 -2.95
C ASN A 162 11.67 14.56 -3.79
N PRO A 163 12.71 13.94 -3.22
CA PRO A 163 13.95 13.68 -3.95
C PRO A 163 13.82 12.58 -5.02
N PHE A 164 12.67 11.87 -5.02
CA PHE A 164 12.38 10.78 -5.94
C PHE A 164 11.09 11.04 -6.74
N PRO A 165 11.01 12.13 -7.53
CA PRO A 165 9.78 12.50 -8.24
C PRO A 165 9.34 11.47 -9.28
N GLU A 166 10.23 10.59 -9.72
CA GLU A 166 10.07 9.63 -10.81
C GLU A 166 9.92 8.17 -10.37
N ILE A 167 9.69 7.88 -9.09
CA ILE A 167 9.41 6.49 -8.63
C ILE A 167 8.11 5.91 -9.25
N GLY A 168 7.56 6.42 -10.24
CA GLY A 168 6.51 5.83 -11.07
C GLY A 168 6.89 5.73 -12.53
N ARG A 169 8.15 6.06 -12.85
CA ARG A 169 8.71 6.01 -14.20
C ARG A 169 9.97 5.19 -14.30
N ALA A 170 10.14 4.16 -13.50
CA ALA A 170 11.12 3.13 -13.80
C ALA A 170 10.67 2.47 -15.10
N SER A 171 10.85 3.20 -16.18
CA SER A 171 10.65 2.71 -17.53
C SER A 171 11.68 1.60 -17.75
N CYS A 172 11.20 0.42 -18.11
CA CYS A 172 12.01 -0.60 -18.77
C CYS A 172 12.47 -0.15 -20.17
N ARG A 173 12.61 1.16 -20.39
CA ARG A 173 13.15 1.75 -21.62
C ARG A 173 14.49 2.40 -21.27
N GLU A 174 15.51 1.64 -21.41
CA GLU A 174 16.87 2.02 -21.81
C GLU A 174 17.84 0.96 -21.31
N ARG A 175 17.98 -0.06 -22.14
CA ARG A 175 19.27 -0.62 -22.55
C ARG A 175 19.02 -1.70 -23.62
N VAL A 176 18.98 -1.24 -24.84
CA VAL A 176 19.37 -2.03 -26.00
C VAL A 176 20.86 -1.86 -26.17
#